data_b3b655751e7228194000521e1fff0d41
#
_entry.id   b3b655751e7228194000521e1fff0d41
#
_cell.length_a   1.000
_cell.length_b   1.000
_cell.length_c   1.000
_cell.angle_alpha   90.00
_cell.angle_beta   90.00
_cell.angle_gamma   90.00
#
_symmetry.space_group_name_H-M   'P 1'
#
loop_
_entity.id
_entity.type
_entity.pdbx_description
1 polymer ?
#
loop_
_entity_poly.entity_id
_entity_poly.type
_entity_poly.pdbx_seq_one_letter_code
_entity_poly.pdbx_strand_id
1 'polypeptide(L)'
;MATEELNNRRRREATARKLCDDASERAKRVYDEAIKQANIVYEKAKKMAVDDQTKKEATKAYEETVKQAEEVRHTIEWEAQVVLTHTWVQSDKDYQEALTKTKERIDSAQKACNEAKKQAELVYEEAKKSADGKQAKEAAKVYKKAIERAEKDYHEAIAKSQ
;
A
#
# COMPACT_ATOMS: atom_id res chain seq x y z
N MET A 1 -4.55 3.17 13.52
CA MET A 1 -4.89 2.23 12.43
C MET A 1 -4.66 2.80 11.04
N ALA A 2 -5.33 3.88 10.61
CA ALA A 2 -5.11 4.44 9.27
C ALA A 2 -3.67 4.95 9.05
N THR A 3 -3.06 5.56 10.05
CA THR A 3 -1.67 6.03 10.01
C THR A 3 -0.67 4.87 9.94
N GLU A 4 -0.94 3.80 10.68
CA GLU A 4 -0.13 2.58 10.66
C GLU A 4 -0.22 1.89 9.30
N GLU A 5 -1.42 1.79 8.73
CA GLU A 5 -1.61 1.20 7.40
C GLU A 5 -0.97 2.04 6.29
N LEU A 6 -0.99 3.37 6.40
CA LEU A 6 -0.26 4.26 5.50
C LEU A 6 1.26 4.01 5.56
N ASN A 7 1.82 3.81 6.76
CA ASN A 7 3.23 3.49 6.93
C ASN A 7 3.56 2.10 6.37
N ASN A 8 2.70 1.11 6.59
CA ASN A 8 2.83 -0.23 6.03
C ASN A 8 2.78 -0.20 4.49
N ARG A 9 1.83 0.55 3.92
CA ARG A 9 1.75 0.80 2.48
C ARG A 9 3.07 1.36 1.93
N ARG A 10 3.59 2.43 2.52
CA ARG A 10 4.86 3.06 2.10
C ARG A 10 6.03 2.08 2.14
N ARG A 11 6.11 1.25 3.19
CA ARG A 11 7.16 0.23 3.32
C ARG A 11 7.05 -0.84 2.24
N ARG A 12 5.85 -1.36 1.96
CA ARG A 12 5.61 -2.37 0.90
C ARG A 12 5.97 -1.80 -0.47
N GLU A 13 5.54 -0.59 -0.78
CA GLU A 13 5.85 0.09 -2.04
C GLU A 13 7.35 0.34 -2.21
N ALA A 14 8.05 0.80 -1.17
CA ALA A 14 9.49 1.00 -1.21
C ALA A 14 10.25 -0.32 -1.41
N THR A 15 9.83 -1.40 -0.74
CA THR A 15 10.40 -2.73 -0.91
C THR A 15 10.19 -3.25 -2.33
N ALA A 16 8.97 -3.11 -2.88
CA ALA A 16 8.66 -3.55 -4.23
C ALA A 16 9.47 -2.77 -5.28
N ARG A 17 9.64 -1.45 -5.10
CA ARG A 17 10.51 -0.64 -5.97
C ARG A 17 11.95 -1.15 -5.96
N LYS A 18 12.51 -1.36 -4.77
CA LYS A 18 13.87 -1.88 -4.64
C LYS A 18 14.03 -3.23 -5.33
N LEU A 19 13.08 -4.14 -5.17
CA LEU A 19 13.11 -5.44 -5.86
C LEU A 19 13.04 -5.29 -7.38
N CYS A 20 12.27 -4.34 -7.90
CA CYS A 20 12.19 -4.04 -9.32
C CYS A 20 13.52 -3.48 -9.85
N ASP A 21 14.14 -2.54 -9.12
CA ASP A 21 15.44 -1.96 -9.48
C ASP A 21 16.54 -3.04 -9.45
N ASP A 22 16.59 -3.87 -8.40
CA ASP A 22 17.54 -5.00 -8.29
C ASP A 22 17.35 -6.02 -9.42
N ALA A 23 16.11 -6.27 -9.86
CA ALA A 23 15.81 -7.15 -10.98
C ALA A 23 16.28 -6.55 -12.31
N SER A 24 16.05 -5.26 -12.54
CA SER A 24 16.52 -4.54 -13.75
C SER A 24 18.04 -4.52 -13.85
N GLU A 25 18.74 -4.27 -12.73
CA GLU A 25 20.21 -4.36 -12.71
C GLU A 25 20.72 -5.78 -12.99
N ARG A 26 20.02 -6.79 -12.48
CA ARG A 26 20.35 -8.20 -12.73
C ARG A 26 20.14 -8.54 -14.19
N ALA A 27 19.02 -8.15 -14.77
CA ALA A 27 18.68 -8.35 -16.17
C ALA A 27 19.76 -7.74 -17.09
N LYS A 28 20.18 -6.51 -16.77
CA LYS A 28 21.27 -5.83 -17.49
C LYS A 28 22.58 -6.61 -17.40
N ARG A 29 22.99 -7.06 -16.21
CA ARG A 29 24.23 -7.85 -16.03
C ARG A 29 24.20 -9.15 -16.82
N VAL A 30 23.08 -9.86 -16.83
CA VAL A 30 22.91 -11.10 -17.60
C VAL A 30 23.03 -10.82 -19.09
N TYR A 31 22.38 -9.75 -19.57
CA TYR A 31 22.48 -9.32 -20.95
C TYR A 31 23.92 -8.96 -21.35
N ASP A 32 24.58 -8.09 -20.58
CA ASP A 32 25.95 -7.64 -20.87
C ASP A 32 26.94 -8.81 -20.90
N GLU A 33 26.81 -9.78 -20.00
CA GLU A 33 27.66 -10.98 -20.02
C GLU A 33 27.35 -11.88 -21.21
N ALA A 34 26.10 -12.08 -21.59
CA ALA A 34 25.71 -12.85 -22.76
C ALA A 34 26.27 -12.23 -24.04
N ILE A 35 26.20 -10.90 -24.21
CA ILE A 35 26.78 -10.17 -25.35
C ILE A 35 28.29 -10.30 -25.36
N LYS A 36 28.94 -10.18 -24.21
CA LYS A 36 30.40 -10.38 -24.12
C LYS A 36 30.83 -11.77 -24.57
N GLN A 37 30.13 -12.81 -24.10
CA GLN A 37 30.41 -14.18 -24.50
C GLN A 37 30.13 -14.41 -25.99
N ALA A 38 29.02 -13.90 -26.51
CA ALA A 38 28.68 -13.96 -27.94
C ALA A 38 29.75 -13.31 -28.81
N ASN A 39 30.26 -12.15 -28.40
CA ASN A 39 31.35 -11.47 -29.10
C ASN A 39 32.65 -12.30 -29.14
N ILE A 40 33.02 -12.93 -28.00
CA ILE A 40 34.21 -13.79 -27.92
C ILE A 40 34.08 -14.98 -28.90
N VAL A 41 32.91 -15.62 -28.90
CA VAL A 41 32.64 -16.76 -29.79
C VAL A 41 32.65 -16.32 -31.26
N TYR A 42 31.97 -15.22 -31.55
CA TYR A 42 31.92 -14.65 -32.91
C TYR A 42 33.32 -14.32 -33.46
N GLU A 43 34.13 -13.60 -32.68
CA GLU A 43 35.50 -13.24 -33.13
C GLU A 43 36.41 -14.47 -33.32
N LYS A 44 36.27 -15.50 -32.49
CA LYS A 44 36.96 -16.78 -32.70
C LYS A 44 36.50 -17.47 -33.99
N ALA A 45 35.18 -17.59 -34.18
CA ALA A 45 34.60 -18.22 -35.36
C ALA A 45 35.02 -17.49 -36.64
N LYS A 46 35.03 -16.15 -36.66
CA LYS A 46 35.43 -15.31 -37.75
C LYS A 46 36.92 -15.49 -38.14
N LYS A 47 37.80 -15.65 -37.13
CA LYS A 47 39.24 -15.90 -37.35
C LYS A 47 39.49 -17.30 -37.91
N MET A 48 38.68 -18.27 -37.58
CA MET A 48 38.81 -19.68 -38.02
C MET A 48 38.04 -19.96 -39.30
N ALA A 49 37.19 -19.04 -39.75
CA ALA A 49 36.38 -19.22 -40.96
C ALA A 49 37.25 -19.21 -42.23
N VAL A 50 37.20 -20.32 -42.97
CA VAL A 50 37.96 -20.53 -44.21
C VAL A 50 37.25 -19.94 -45.43
N ASP A 51 35.92 -19.82 -45.36
CA ASP A 51 35.07 -19.37 -46.45
C ASP A 51 33.99 -18.38 -45.98
N ASP A 52 33.31 -17.73 -46.93
CA ASP A 52 32.28 -16.74 -46.67
C ASP A 52 30.99 -17.38 -46.10
N GLN A 53 30.72 -18.65 -46.33
CA GLN A 53 29.59 -19.34 -45.80
C GLN A 53 29.72 -19.51 -44.26
N THR A 54 30.87 -19.97 -43.78
CA THR A 54 31.19 -20.11 -42.38
C THR A 54 31.12 -18.77 -41.62
N LYS A 55 31.57 -17.67 -42.27
CA LYS A 55 31.43 -16.31 -41.70
C LYS A 55 29.97 -15.89 -41.54
N LYS A 56 29.11 -16.17 -42.52
CA LYS A 56 27.67 -15.87 -42.46
C LYS A 56 26.97 -16.65 -41.34
N GLU A 57 27.33 -17.93 -41.19
CA GLU A 57 26.80 -18.78 -40.12
C GLU A 57 27.19 -18.25 -38.73
N ALA A 58 28.45 -17.84 -38.55
CA ALA A 58 28.93 -17.21 -37.33
C ALA A 58 28.18 -15.91 -37.00
N THR A 59 27.93 -15.07 -38.03
CA THR A 59 27.15 -13.83 -37.86
C THR A 59 25.74 -14.13 -37.46
N LYS A 60 25.08 -15.08 -38.12
CA LYS A 60 23.69 -15.47 -37.79
C LYS A 60 23.59 -16.02 -36.36
N ALA A 61 24.52 -16.87 -35.92
CA ALA A 61 24.56 -17.39 -34.57
C ALA A 61 24.78 -16.29 -33.52
N TYR A 62 25.58 -15.29 -33.81
CA TYR A 62 25.76 -14.12 -32.96
C TYR A 62 24.45 -13.31 -32.84
N GLU A 63 23.81 -12.96 -33.96
CA GLU A 63 22.56 -12.21 -34.01
C GLU A 63 21.46 -12.93 -33.24
N GLU A 64 21.36 -14.25 -33.35
CA GLU A 64 20.39 -15.07 -32.62
C GLU A 64 20.65 -15.07 -31.11
N THR A 65 21.94 -15.14 -30.70
CA THR A 65 22.32 -15.06 -29.28
C THR A 65 22.01 -13.68 -28.71
N VAL A 66 22.26 -12.61 -29.43
CA VAL A 66 21.89 -11.23 -29.03
C VAL A 66 20.38 -11.11 -28.81
N LYS A 67 19.59 -11.59 -29.77
CA LYS A 67 18.14 -11.57 -29.71
C LYS A 67 17.60 -12.35 -28.49
N GLN A 68 18.11 -13.55 -28.25
CA GLN A 68 17.75 -14.34 -27.09
C GLN A 68 18.09 -13.63 -25.76
N ALA A 69 19.26 -12.99 -25.69
CA ALA A 69 19.66 -12.21 -24.52
C ALA A 69 18.75 -11.01 -24.27
N GLU A 70 18.30 -10.34 -25.33
CA GLU A 70 17.30 -9.25 -25.25
C GLU A 70 15.95 -9.75 -24.76
N GLU A 71 15.47 -10.88 -25.27
CA GLU A 71 14.21 -11.50 -24.85
C GLU A 71 14.24 -11.86 -23.35
N VAL A 72 15.35 -12.45 -22.89
CA VAL A 72 15.54 -12.79 -21.46
C VAL A 72 15.53 -11.52 -20.60
N ARG A 73 16.26 -10.47 -21.00
CA ARG A 73 16.25 -9.19 -20.29
C ARG A 73 14.85 -8.61 -20.17
N HIS A 74 14.13 -8.52 -21.28
CA HIS A 74 12.76 -8.01 -21.31
C HIS A 74 11.82 -8.82 -20.43
N THR A 75 11.95 -10.14 -20.42
CA THR A 75 11.13 -11.01 -19.57
C THR A 75 11.34 -10.69 -18.09
N ILE A 76 12.60 -10.58 -17.65
CA ILE A 76 12.92 -10.27 -16.24
C ILE A 76 12.39 -8.89 -15.84
N GLU A 77 12.59 -7.88 -16.70
CA GLU A 77 12.10 -6.51 -16.45
C GLU A 77 10.58 -6.46 -16.41
N TRP A 78 9.88 -7.16 -17.30
CA TRP A 78 8.44 -7.26 -17.34
C TRP A 78 7.88 -7.93 -16.09
N GLU A 79 8.40 -9.08 -15.68
CA GLU A 79 7.96 -9.79 -14.47
C GLU A 79 8.13 -8.91 -13.22
N ALA A 80 9.26 -8.22 -13.10
CA ALA A 80 9.50 -7.29 -12.00
C ALA A 80 8.48 -6.13 -11.98
N GLN A 81 8.15 -5.58 -13.14
CA GLN A 81 7.16 -4.51 -13.28
C GLN A 81 5.75 -4.98 -12.93
N VAL A 82 5.39 -6.21 -13.30
CA VAL A 82 4.10 -6.82 -12.92
C VAL A 82 3.99 -6.95 -11.41
N VAL A 83 5.03 -7.46 -10.74
CA VAL A 83 5.06 -7.59 -9.26
C VAL A 83 4.94 -6.22 -8.59
N LEU A 84 5.65 -5.20 -9.08
CA LEU A 84 5.57 -3.83 -8.56
C LEU A 84 4.16 -3.27 -8.66
N THR A 85 3.55 -3.39 -9.85
CA THR A 85 2.19 -2.89 -10.12
C THR A 85 1.16 -3.60 -9.23
N HIS A 86 1.24 -4.93 -9.12
CA HIS A 86 0.34 -5.71 -8.26
C HIS A 86 0.47 -5.30 -6.79
N THR A 87 1.71 -5.08 -6.30
CA THR A 87 1.96 -4.63 -4.94
C THR A 87 1.32 -3.26 -4.67
N TRP A 88 1.40 -2.33 -5.61
CA TRP A 88 0.78 -1.02 -5.47
C TRP A 88 -0.74 -1.10 -5.41
N VAL A 89 -1.35 -1.84 -6.33
CA VAL A 89 -2.81 -2.01 -6.36
C VAL A 89 -3.32 -2.64 -5.07
N GLN A 90 -2.65 -3.68 -4.57
CA GLN A 90 -3.05 -4.33 -3.33
C GLN A 90 -2.85 -3.41 -2.12
N SER A 91 -1.72 -2.71 -2.04
CA SER A 91 -1.45 -1.76 -0.95
C SER A 91 -2.43 -0.60 -0.93
N ASP A 92 -2.88 -0.11 -2.10
CA ASP A 92 -3.91 0.93 -2.18
C ASP A 92 -5.26 0.42 -1.70
N LYS A 93 -5.65 -0.78 -2.12
CA LYS A 93 -6.89 -1.42 -1.68
C LYS A 93 -6.94 -1.59 -0.16
N ASP A 94 -5.87 -2.15 0.44
CA ASP A 94 -5.76 -2.34 1.88
C ASP A 94 -5.89 -1.01 2.63
N TYR A 95 -5.26 0.05 2.12
CA TYR A 95 -5.34 1.40 2.68
C TYR A 95 -6.76 1.99 2.60
N GLN A 96 -7.45 1.85 1.46
CA GLN A 96 -8.82 2.33 1.29
C GLN A 96 -9.80 1.59 2.22
N GLU A 97 -9.63 0.29 2.40
CA GLU A 97 -10.41 -0.49 3.36
C GLU A 97 -10.19 -0.01 4.80
N ALA A 98 -8.93 0.29 5.18
CA ALA A 98 -8.63 0.81 6.50
C ALA A 98 -9.24 2.20 6.74
N LEU A 99 -9.21 3.08 5.73
CA LEU A 99 -9.87 4.38 5.78
C LEU A 99 -11.38 4.26 5.96
N THR A 100 -12.02 3.37 5.21
CA THR A 100 -13.45 3.11 5.29
C THR A 100 -13.85 2.63 6.69
N LYS A 101 -13.16 1.63 7.23
CA LYS A 101 -13.37 1.13 8.59
C LYS A 101 -13.16 2.20 9.66
N THR A 102 -12.16 3.06 9.46
CA THR A 102 -11.90 4.19 10.37
C THR A 102 -13.05 5.19 10.35
N LYS A 103 -13.54 5.55 9.16
CA LYS A 103 -14.69 6.45 8.99
C LYS A 103 -15.95 5.87 9.64
N GLU A 104 -16.27 4.61 9.38
CA GLU A 104 -17.42 3.92 9.99
C GLU A 104 -17.38 3.94 11.51
N ARG A 105 -16.20 3.75 12.12
CA ARG A 105 -16.02 3.84 13.58
C ARG A 105 -16.26 5.24 14.12
N ILE A 106 -15.73 6.25 13.44
CA ILE A 106 -15.95 7.66 13.84
C ILE A 106 -17.43 8.02 13.72
N ASP A 107 -18.08 7.65 12.62
CA ASP A 107 -19.50 7.90 12.39
C ASP A 107 -20.37 7.18 13.45
N SER A 108 -20.03 5.95 13.79
CA SER A 108 -20.71 5.19 14.85
C SER A 108 -20.53 5.84 16.23
N ALA A 109 -19.30 6.25 16.57
CA ALA A 109 -19.03 6.95 17.82
C ALA A 109 -19.76 8.30 17.91
N GLN A 110 -19.84 9.04 16.82
CA GLN A 110 -20.59 10.31 16.73
C GLN A 110 -22.09 10.08 16.95
N LYS A 111 -22.66 9.04 16.34
CA LYS A 111 -24.07 8.68 16.54
C LYS A 111 -24.34 8.30 18.00
N ALA A 112 -23.47 7.49 18.59
CA ALA A 112 -23.60 7.09 20.00
C ALA A 112 -23.48 8.30 20.94
N CYS A 113 -22.56 9.21 20.70
CA CYS A 113 -22.42 10.45 21.45
C CYS A 113 -23.68 11.32 21.35
N ASN A 114 -24.20 11.52 20.15
CA ASN A 114 -25.41 12.32 19.93
C ASN A 114 -26.63 11.69 20.59
N GLU A 115 -26.77 10.37 20.52
CA GLU A 115 -27.89 9.66 21.20
C GLU A 115 -27.77 9.78 22.70
N ALA A 116 -26.58 9.59 23.30
CA ALA A 116 -26.37 9.74 24.73
C ALA A 116 -26.68 11.17 25.22
N LYS A 117 -26.29 12.20 24.44
CA LYS A 117 -26.65 13.60 24.74
C LYS A 117 -28.15 13.82 24.71
N LYS A 118 -28.84 13.32 23.70
CA LYS A 118 -30.29 13.40 23.56
C LYS A 118 -31.03 12.73 24.72
N GLN A 119 -30.60 11.52 25.11
CA GLN A 119 -31.17 10.81 26.25
C GLN A 119 -30.94 11.57 27.54
N ALA A 120 -29.75 12.09 27.78
CA ALA A 120 -29.43 12.90 28.94
C ALA A 120 -30.30 14.17 29.02
N GLU A 121 -30.58 14.82 27.89
CA GLU A 121 -31.45 15.98 27.79
C GLU A 121 -32.89 15.65 28.12
N LEU A 122 -33.43 14.55 27.57
CA LEU A 122 -34.80 14.09 27.89
C LEU A 122 -34.98 13.82 29.40
N VAL A 123 -34.04 13.09 30.00
CA VAL A 123 -34.07 12.79 31.44
C VAL A 123 -33.99 14.07 32.29
N TYR A 124 -33.17 15.03 31.85
CA TYR A 124 -33.06 16.32 32.56
C TYR A 124 -34.34 17.14 32.45
N GLU A 125 -34.96 17.24 31.28
CA GLU A 125 -36.22 17.98 31.10
C GLU A 125 -37.40 17.35 31.84
N GLU A 126 -37.47 16.02 31.91
CA GLU A 126 -38.45 15.32 32.75
C GLU A 126 -38.25 15.61 34.23
N ALA A 127 -37.02 15.51 34.73
CA ALA A 127 -36.68 15.82 36.10
C ALA A 127 -36.99 17.28 36.47
N LYS A 128 -36.78 18.20 35.58
CA LYS A 128 -37.08 19.63 35.76
C LYS A 128 -38.56 19.92 35.86
N LYS A 129 -39.40 19.16 35.15
CA LYS A 129 -40.88 19.30 35.23
C LYS A 129 -41.47 18.76 36.52
N SER A 130 -40.84 17.76 37.11
CA SER A 130 -41.39 17.03 38.29
C SER A 130 -40.75 17.42 39.62
N ALA A 131 -39.66 18.21 39.62
CA ALA A 131 -38.80 18.42 40.78
C ALA A 131 -39.00 19.75 41.49
N ASP A 132 -38.85 19.71 42.84
CA ASP A 132 -38.56 20.91 43.62
C ASP A 132 -37.11 21.43 43.29
N GLY A 133 -36.80 22.65 43.72
CA GLY A 133 -35.54 23.31 43.33
C GLY A 133 -34.26 22.57 43.74
N LYS A 134 -34.30 21.58 44.66
CA LYS A 134 -33.15 20.79 45.07
C LYS A 134 -32.93 19.61 44.14
N GLN A 135 -34.01 18.95 43.73
CA GLN A 135 -33.98 17.84 42.77
C GLN A 135 -33.57 18.31 41.36
N ALA A 136 -34.04 19.52 40.95
CA ALA A 136 -33.63 20.12 39.70
C ALA A 136 -32.13 20.41 39.63
N LYS A 137 -31.50 20.85 40.75
CA LYS A 137 -30.03 21.03 40.81
C LYS A 137 -29.26 19.73 40.70
N GLU A 138 -29.78 18.66 41.30
CA GLU A 138 -29.11 17.34 41.18
C GLU A 138 -29.24 16.76 39.77
N ALA A 139 -30.41 16.88 39.15
CA ALA A 139 -30.64 16.49 37.77
C ALA A 139 -29.68 17.24 36.80
N ALA A 140 -29.44 18.53 37.03
CA ALA A 140 -28.49 19.32 36.26
C ALA A 140 -27.04 18.79 36.38
N LYS A 141 -26.62 18.33 37.55
CA LYS A 141 -25.28 17.72 37.75
C LYS A 141 -25.17 16.38 37.02
N VAL A 142 -26.23 15.56 37.09
CA VAL A 142 -26.28 14.26 36.40
C VAL A 142 -26.20 14.48 34.88
N TYR A 143 -26.99 15.41 34.36
CA TYR A 143 -26.93 15.81 32.94
C TYR A 143 -25.55 16.21 32.52
N LYS A 144 -24.90 17.13 33.24
CA LYS A 144 -23.55 17.60 32.92
C LYS A 144 -22.53 16.43 32.86
N LYS A 145 -22.57 15.54 33.86
CA LYS A 145 -21.68 14.35 33.88
C LYS A 145 -21.94 13.39 32.70
N ALA A 146 -23.21 13.23 32.30
CA ALA A 146 -23.56 12.38 31.17
C ALA A 146 -23.01 12.95 29.84
N ILE A 147 -23.11 14.26 29.65
CA ILE A 147 -22.53 14.95 28.47
C ILE A 147 -21.00 14.82 28.45
N GLU A 148 -20.32 15.12 29.57
CA GLU A 148 -18.86 15.00 29.68
C GLU A 148 -18.39 13.57 29.37
N ARG A 149 -19.13 12.56 29.84
CA ARG A 149 -18.81 11.16 29.55
C ARG A 149 -19.00 10.83 28.07
N ALA A 150 -20.11 11.23 27.47
CA ALA A 150 -20.37 10.98 26.05
C ALA A 150 -19.30 11.63 25.12
N GLU A 151 -18.86 12.84 25.45
CA GLU A 151 -17.79 13.54 24.75
C GLU A 151 -16.44 12.85 24.92
N LYS A 152 -16.13 12.40 26.14
CA LYS A 152 -14.90 11.65 26.41
C LYS A 152 -14.86 10.35 25.61
N ASP A 153 -15.93 9.57 25.62
CA ASP A 153 -16.02 8.30 24.89
C ASP A 153 -15.86 8.53 23.37
N TYR A 154 -16.43 9.61 22.82
CA TYR A 154 -16.24 10.03 21.43
C TYR A 154 -14.79 10.38 21.12
N HIS A 155 -14.14 11.21 21.95
CA HIS A 155 -12.75 11.58 21.76
C HIS A 155 -11.79 10.38 21.87
N GLU A 156 -12.08 9.44 22.79
CA GLU A 156 -11.30 8.20 22.87
C GLU A 156 -11.45 7.33 21.62
N ALA A 157 -12.65 7.27 21.02
CA ALA A 157 -12.88 6.55 19.78
C ALA A 157 -12.10 7.16 18.60
N ILE A 158 -12.05 8.49 18.51
CA ILE A 158 -11.24 9.21 17.50
C ILE A 158 -9.75 8.92 17.72
N ALA A 159 -9.24 9.05 18.95
CA ALA A 159 -7.83 8.81 19.24
C ALA A 159 -7.38 7.37 18.90
N LYS A 160 -8.23 6.37 19.13
CA LYS A 160 -7.96 4.97 18.73
C LYS A 160 -8.07 4.72 17.23
N SER A 161 -8.59 5.68 16.48
CA SER A 161 -8.78 5.60 15.02
C SER A 161 -7.66 6.26 14.22
N GLN A 162 -6.82 7.06 14.88
CA GLN A 162 -5.59 7.66 14.32
C GLN A 162 -4.40 6.70 14.42
#